data_573bd444c6055c62130386cba5e0f1d9
#
_entry.id   573bd444c6055c62130386cba5e0f1d9
#
_cell.length_a   1.000
_cell.length_b   1.000
_cell.length_c   1.000
_cell.angle_alpha   90.00
_cell.angle_beta   90.00
_cell.angle_gamma   90.00
#
_symmetry.space_group_name_H-M   'P 1'
#
loop_
_entity.id
_entity.type
_entity.pdbx_description
1 polymer ?
#
loop_
_entity_poly.entity_id
_entity_poly.type
_entity_poly.pdbx_seq_one_letter_code
_entity_poly.pdbx_strand_id
1 'polypeptide(L)'
;WAILPAIIIAAISGDTGSVLLLLGTFSLAVILRESVSLSLAVMASVPLALLGGAALTLFNGVFLQELVATFNQALTQLEQELAQGEAAEMVFNAVSAPQVAALLATGNAVIALLSLILGRYWQASLYNPGGFGEEFRALRLPVGAVLLMASTALILWWMGADWRVWSAAVVLPLTIVGFSLLH
;
A
#
# COMPACT_ATOMS: atom_id res chain seq x y z
N TRP A 1 14.96 5.82 16.38
CA TRP A 1 14.56 6.82 17.38
C TRP A 1 13.81 8.01 16.76
N ALA A 2 14.14 8.48 15.55
CA ALA A 2 13.47 9.62 14.90
C ALA A 2 12.00 9.36 14.52
N ILE A 3 11.56 8.12 14.34
CA ILE A 3 10.19 7.77 13.95
C ILE A 3 9.19 8.06 15.07
N LEU A 4 9.55 7.82 16.33
CA LEU A 4 8.64 8.07 17.46
C LEU A 4 8.25 9.54 17.61
N PRO A 5 9.19 10.52 17.57
CA PRO A 5 8.81 11.94 17.55
C PRO A 5 7.96 12.31 16.33
N ALA A 6 8.24 11.75 15.15
CA ALA A 6 7.47 12.02 13.94
C ALA A 6 6.01 11.52 14.06
N ILE A 7 5.79 10.32 14.64
CA ILE A 7 4.46 9.80 14.93
C ILE A 7 3.72 10.71 15.91
N ILE A 8 4.38 11.18 16.96
CA ILE A 8 3.77 12.08 17.95
C ILE A 8 3.37 13.41 17.29
N ILE A 9 4.23 14.00 16.48
CA ILE A 9 3.94 15.25 15.76
C ILE A 9 2.76 15.05 14.80
N ALA A 10 2.75 13.98 14.01
CA ALA A 10 1.66 13.67 13.10
C ALA A 10 0.34 13.43 13.84
N ALA A 11 0.37 12.76 15.00
CA ALA A 11 -0.81 12.54 15.83
C ALA A 11 -1.35 13.86 16.42
N ILE A 12 -0.47 14.76 16.84
CA ILE A 12 -0.85 16.09 17.39
C ILE A 12 -1.43 16.97 16.28
N SER A 13 -0.88 16.90 15.05
CA SER A 13 -1.40 17.67 13.91
C SER A 13 -2.73 17.14 13.35
N GLY A 14 -3.20 15.99 13.82
CA GLY A 14 -4.44 15.35 13.34
C GLY A 14 -4.29 14.69 11.96
N ASP A 15 -3.06 14.57 11.44
CA ASP A 15 -2.78 13.93 10.17
C ASP A 15 -2.71 12.40 10.31
N THR A 16 -3.88 11.79 10.29
CA THR A 16 -4.04 10.33 10.37
C THR A 16 -3.37 9.57 9.23
N GLY A 17 -3.25 10.16 8.05
CA GLY A 17 -2.55 9.55 6.92
C GLY A 17 -1.06 9.34 7.22
N SER A 18 -0.39 10.39 7.69
CA SER A 18 1.01 10.32 8.10
C SER A 18 1.22 9.40 9.30
N VAL A 19 0.30 9.39 10.28
CA VAL A 19 0.38 8.46 11.41
C VAL A 19 0.35 7.02 10.94
N LEU A 20 -0.59 6.65 10.07
CA LEU A 20 -0.71 5.29 9.54
C LEU A 20 0.51 4.88 8.71
N LEU A 21 1.03 5.79 7.89
CA LEU A 21 2.24 5.56 7.11
C LEU A 21 3.45 5.30 8.02
N LEU A 22 3.66 6.15 9.02
CA LEU A 22 4.79 6.04 9.94
C LEU A 22 4.69 4.77 10.80
N LEU A 23 3.50 4.45 11.30
CA LEU A 23 3.25 3.20 12.05
C LEU A 23 3.47 1.97 11.17
N GLY A 24 2.99 1.99 9.93
CA GLY A 24 3.21 0.91 8.96
C GLY A 24 4.70 0.71 8.67
N THR A 25 5.42 1.79 8.36
CA THR A 25 6.87 1.73 8.09
C THR A 25 7.65 1.27 9.31
N PHE A 26 7.30 1.76 10.50
CA PHE A 26 7.93 1.33 11.76
C PHE A 26 7.69 -0.15 12.02
N SER A 27 6.46 -0.62 11.85
CA SER A 27 6.10 -2.04 12.04
C SER A 27 6.88 -2.94 11.09
N LEU A 28 6.99 -2.59 9.81
CA LEU A 28 7.79 -3.33 8.83
C LEU A 28 9.28 -3.34 9.21
N ALA A 29 9.81 -2.20 9.67
CA ALA A 29 11.20 -2.10 10.11
C ALA A 29 11.48 -2.97 11.35
N VAL A 30 10.55 -3.02 12.31
CA VAL A 30 10.63 -3.90 13.48
C VAL A 30 10.58 -5.37 13.04
N ILE A 31 9.64 -5.75 12.17
CA ILE A 31 9.54 -7.12 11.65
C ILE A 31 10.83 -7.52 10.94
N LEU A 32 11.38 -6.66 10.09
CA LEU A 32 12.65 -6.94 9.41
C LEU A 32 13.79 -7.09 10.41
N ARG A 33 13.85 -6.23 11.42
CA ARG A 33 14.90 -6.29 12.46
C ARG A 33 14.86 -7.57 13.28
N GLU A 34 13.67 -7.97 13.73
CA GLU A 34 13.49 -9.15 14.60
C GLU A 34 13.60 -10.47 13.82
N SER A 35 13.06 -10.52 12.59
CA SER A 35 13.05 -11.74 11.77
C SER A 35 14.32 -11.90 10.93
N VAL A 36 15.06 -10.82 10.69
CA VAL A 36 16.18 -10.75 9.72
C VAL A 36 15.78 -11.29 8.35
N SER A 37 14.49 -11.20 8.00
CA SER A 37 13.92 -11.76 6.78
C SER A 37 13.15 -10.70 6.00
N LEU A 38 13.71 -10.30 4.85
CA LEU A 38 13.04 -9.39 3.93
C LEU A 38 11.72 -9.98 3.41
N SER A 39 11.66 -11.30 3.20
CA SER A 39 10.45 -12.00 2.77
C SER A 39 9.29 -11.84 3.76
N LEU A 40 9.57 -11.97 5.07
CA LEU A 40 8.55 -11.77 6.11
C LEU A 40 8.08 -10.32 6.18
N ALA A 41 9.00 -9.36 6.07
CA ALA A 41 8.64 -7.94 6.07
C ALA A 41 7.77 -7.59 4.85
N VAL A 42 8.10 -8.13 3.68
CA VAL A 42 7.29 -7.94 2.46
C VAL A 42 5.89 -8.58 2.61
N MET A 43 5.78 -9.79 3.16
CA MET A 43 4.47 -10.42 3.42
C MET A 43 3.64 -9.65 4.45
N ALA A 44 4.27 -9.08 5.47
CA ALA A 44 3.60 -8.31 6.52
C ALA A 44 2.96 -7.02 6.01
N SER A 45 3.33 -6.53 4.81
CA SER A 45 2.68 -5.38 4.20
C SER A 45 1.19 -5.60 3.91
N VAL A 46 0.77 -6.85 3.64
CA VAL A 46 -0.65 -7.18 3.39
C VAL A 46 -1.51 -6.94 4.64
N PRO A 47 -1.27 -7.62 5.78
CA PRO A 47 -2.08 -7.36 6.97
C PRO A 47 -1.98 -5.91 7.43
N LEU A 48 -0.83 -5.24 7.26
CA LEU A 48 -0.69 -3.83 7.62
C LEU A 48 -1.52 -2.92 6.71
N ALA A 49 -1.60 -3.18 5.40
CA ALA A 49 -2.48 -2.46 4.50
C ALA A 49 -3.94 -2.66 4.87
N LEU A 50 -4.37 -3.91 5.14
CA LEU A 50 -5.74 -4.22 5.54
C LEU A 50 -6.11 -3.54 6.87
N LEU A 51 -5.23 -3.59 7.87
CA LEU A 51 -5.44 -2.93 9.15
C LEU A 51 -5.46 -1.39 9.00
N GLY A 52 -4.58 -0.83 8.17
CA GLY A 52 -4.55 0.60 7.87
C GLY A 52 -5.85 1.07 7.21
N GLY A 53 -6.34 0.33 6.23
CA GLY A 53 -7.62 0.64 5.59
C GLY A 53 -8.82 0.47 6.52
N ALA A 54 -8.83 -0.57 7.36
CA ALA A 54 -9.85 -0.72 8.40
C ALA A 54 -9.80 0.45 9.40
N ALA A 55 -8.61 0.88 9.81
CA ALA A 55 -8.46 2.03 10.69
C ALA A 55 -8.99 3.34 10.04
N LEU A 56 -8.71 3.56 8.76
CA LEU A 56 -9.26 4.71 8.02
C LEU A 56 -10.79 4.69 8.01
N THR A 57 -11.40 3.55 7.76
CA THR A 57 -12.86 3.43 7.71
C THR A 57 -13.52 3.60 9.08
N LEU A 58 -12.90 3.08 10.14
CA LEU A 58 -13.47 3.09 11.48
C LEU A 58 -13.27 4.43 12.22
N PHE A 59 -12.10 5.05 12.04
CA PHE A 59 -11.71 6.23 12.83
C PHE A 59 -11.73 7.54 12.06
N ASN A 60 -11.80 7.48 10.71
CA ASN A 60 -11.66 8.66 9.87
C ASN A 60 -12.71 8.75 8.77
N GLY A 61 -13.94 8.32 9.08
CA GLY A 61 -15.05 8.25 8.12
C GLY A 61 -15.39 9.60 7.48
N VAL A 62 -15.29 10.71 8.21
CA VAL A 62 -15.57 12.08 7.70
C VAL A 62 -14.55 12.44 6.61
N PHE A 63 -13.27 12.30 6.89
CA PHE A 63 -12.19 12.55 5.94
C PHE A 63 -12.33 11.68 4.67
N LEU A 64 -12.70 10.41 4.86
CA LEU A 64 -12.92 9.50 3.75
C LEU A 64 -14.09 9.95 2.86
N GLN A 65 -15.19 10.43 3.44
CA GLN A 65 -16.33 10.96 2.70
C GLN A 65 -15.97 12.24 1.93
N GLU A 66 -15.20 13.15 2.54
CA GLU A 66 -14.70 14.36 1.87
C GLU A 66 -13.82 14.01 0.66
N LEU A 67 -12.93 13.02 0.80
CA LEU A 67 -12.12 12.52 -0.31
C LEU A 67 -12.98 11.91 -1.42
N VAL A 68 -13.96 11.08 -1.08
CA VAL A 68 -14.90 10.49 -2.05
C VAL A 68 -15.63 11.60 -2.82
N ALA A 69 -16.12 12.62 -2.11
CA ALA A 69 -16.79 13.75 -2.75
C ALA A 69 -15.84 14.49 -3.72
N THR A 70 -14.61 14.75 -3.28
CA THR A 70 -13.59 15.42 -4.10
C THR A 70 -13.24 14.60 -5.36
N PHE A 71 -13.02 13.29 -5.21
CA PHE A 71 -12.76 12.42 -6.37
C PHE A 71 -13.93 12.40 -7.35
N ASN A 72 -15.15 12.26 -6.86
CA ASN A 72 -16.32 12.22 -7.73
C ASN A 72 -16.57 13.55 -8.42
N GLN A 73 -16.31 14.70 -7.76
CA GLN A 73 -16.35 16.01 -8.41
C GLN A 73 -15.30 16.13 -9.52
N ALA A 74 -14.07 15.68 -9.27
CA ALA A 74 -13.01 15.69 -10.27
C ALA A 74 -13.36 14.81 -11.48
N LEU A 75 -13.94 13.62 -11.26
CA LEU A 75 -14.39 12.75 -12.33
C LEU A 75 -15.50 13.41 -13.17
N THR A 76 -16.48 14.04 -12.52
CA THR A 76 -17.57 14.75 -13.23
C THR A 76 -17.03 15.92 -14.05
N GLN A 77 -16.05 16.66 -13.54
CA GLN A 77 -15.40 17.74 -14.30
C GLN A 77 -14.66 17.18 -15.51
N LEU A 78 -13.93 16.08 -15.34
CA LEU A 78 -13.22 15.42 -16.44
C LEU A 78 -14.19 14.91 -17.52
N GLU A 79 -15.32 14.32 -17.12
CA GLU A 79 -16.38 13.92 -18.06
C GLU A 79 -16.91 15.11 -18.87
N GLN A 80 -17.15 16.25 -18.20
CA GLN A 80 -17.63 17.46 -18.86
C GLN A 80 -16.59 18.04 -19.84
N GLU A 81 -15.32 18.03 -19.48
CA GLU A 81 -14.23 18.48 -20.37
C GLU A 81 -14.08 17.56 -21.58
N LEU A 82 -14.15 16.24 -21.38
CA LEU A 82 -14.10 15.25 -22.47
C LEU A 82 -15.32 15.33 -23.41
N ALA A 83 -16.51 15.58 -22.85
CA ALA A 83 -17.74 15.74 -23.62
C ALA A 83 -17.74 17.03 -24.52
N GLN A 84 -16.92 18.03 -24.18
CA GLN A 84 -16.74 19.23 -25.02
C GLN A 84 -15.74 19.00 -26.17
N GLY A 85 -14.94 17.92 -26.11
CA GLY A 85 -14.07 17.48 -27.18
C GLY A 85 -14.76 16.44 -28.07
N GLU A 86 -14.20 16.14 -29.25
CA GLU A 86 -14.69 15.07 -30.13
C GLU A 86 -14.45 13.64 -29.58
N ALA A 87 -14.07 13.50 -28.30
CA ALA A 87 -13.85 12.21 -27.67
C ALA A 87 -15.20 11.57 -27.28
N ALA A 88 -15.35 10.28 -27.60
CA ALA A 88 -16.53 9.49 -27.26
C ALA A 88 -16.94 9.66 -25.79
N GLU A 89 -18.23 9.65 -25.50
CA GLU A 89 -18.79 9.69 -24.14
C GLU A 89 -18.10 8.65 -23.22
N MET A 90 -17.08 9.08 -22.50
CA MET A 90 -16.47 8.28 -21.44
C MET A 90 -17.25 8.53 -20.16
N VAL A 91 -18.02 7.54 -19.73
CA VAL A 91 -18.71 7.58 -18.45
C VAL A 91 -17.81 6.93 -17.39
N PHE A 92 -17.41 7.69 -16.40
CA PHE A 92 -16.66 7.17 -15.26
C PHE A 92 -17.62 6.73 -14.15
N ASN A 93 -17.38 5.56 -13.58
CA ASN A 93 -18.14 5.13 -12.42
C ASN A 93 -17.74 5.94 -11.18
N ALA A 94 -18.71 6.39 -10.41
CA ALA A 94 -18.46 7.05 -9.14
C ALA A 94 -17.62 6.15 -8.20
N VAL A 95 -16.65 6.76 -7.54
CA VAL A 95 -15.76 6.07 -6.60
C VAL A 95 -16.43 5.95 -5.23
N SER A 96 -16.35 4.78 -4.62
CA SER A 96 -16.94 4.50 -3.30
C SER A 96 -15.91 4.66 -2.16
N ALA A 97 -16.39 4.82 -0.93
CA ALA A 97 -15.54 4.94 0.26
C ALA A 97 -14.62 3.71 0.46
N PRO A 98 -15.06 2.45 0.30
CA PRO A 98 -14.17 1.30 0.33
C PRO A 98 -13.05 1.33 -0.71
N GLN A 99 -13.34 1.85 -1.92
CA GLN A 99 -12.32 1.97 -2.97
C GLN A 99 -11.26 3.02 -2.60
N VAL A 100 -11.67 4.18 -2.09
CA VAL A 100 -10.74 5.23 -1.64
C VAL A 100 -9.90 4.72 -0.48
N ALA A 101 -10.50 4.05 0.50
CA ALA A 101 -9.78 3.44 1.61
C ALA A 101 -8.74 2.42 1.12
N ALA A 102 -9.08 1.56 0.16
CA ALA A 102 -8.18 0.59 -0.44
C ALA A 102 -7.01 1.25 -1.16
N LEU A 103 -7.26 2.31 -1.93
CA LEU A 103 -6.22 3.08 -2.62
C LEU A 103 -5.23 3.70 -1.63
N LEU A 104 -5.73 4.37 -0.58
CA LEU A 104 -4.90 4.98 0.45
C LEU A 104 -4.09 3.94 1.21
N ALA A 105 -4.72 2.85 1.63
CA ALA A 105 -4.06 1.77 2.36
C ALA A 105 -2.97 1.10 1.53
N THR A 106 -3.27 0.82 0.25
CA THR A 106 -2.30 0.23 -0.68
C THR A 106 -1.16 1.20 -0.98
N GLY A 107 -1.47 2.47 -1.23
CA GLY A 107 -0.46 3.51 -1.44
C GLY A 107 0.49 3.64 -0.24
N ASN A 108 -0.05 3.68 0.98
CA ASN A 108 0.76 3.71 2.19
C ASN A 108 1.63 2.45 2.34
N ALA A 109 1.12 1.27 2.02
CA ALA A 109 1.89 0.03 2.06
C ALA A 109 3.03 0.03 1.02
N VAL A 110 2.76 0.53 -0.19
CA VAL A 110 3.79 0.70 -1.23
C VAL A 110 4.90 1.64 -0.75
N ILE A 111 4.54 2.82 -0.24
CA ILE A 111 5.52 3.80 0.25
C ILE A 111 6.32 3.22 1.43
N ALA A 112 5.67 2.53 2.36
CA ALA A 112 6.33 1.91 3.50
C ALA A 112 7.33 0.83 3.05
N LEU A 113 6.95 -0.03 2.08
CA LEU A 113 7.84 -1.05 1.51
C LEU A 113 9.01 -0.44 0.75
N LEU A 114 8.76 0.56 -0.09
CA LEU A 114 9.83 1.25 -0.84
C LEU A 114 10.79 1.92 0.13
N SER A 115 10.31 2.57 1.18
CA SER A 115 11.13 3.18 2.24
C SER A 115 11.99 2.13 2.95
N LEU A 116 11.42 0.96 3.25
CA LEU A 116 12.14 -0.15 3.87
C LEU A 116 13.24 -0.69 2.96
N ILE A 117 12.91 -0.96 1.70
CA ILE A 117 13.84 -1.47 0.68
C ILE A 117 14.98 -0.48 0.46
N LEU A 118 14.67 0.81 0.32
CA LEU A 118 15.66 1.87 0.15
C LEU A 118 16.56 2.01 1.38
N GLY A 119 15.98 1.98 2.58
CA GLY A 119 16.73 2.00 3.84
C GLY A 119 17.66 0.80 3.96
N ARG A 120 17.20 -0.40 3.56
CA ARG A 120 18.02 -1.61 3.53
C ARG A 120 19.14 -1.54 2.49
N TYR A 121 18.85 -1.00 1.31
CA TYR A 121 19.85 -0.75 0.28
C TYR A 121 20.98 0.19 0.79
N TRP A 122 20.63 1.31 1.40
CA TRP A 122 21.62 2.24 1.95
C TRP A 122 22.42 1.62 3.08
N GLN A 123 21.77 0.88 3.98
CA GLN A 123 22.47 0.16 5.05
C GLN A 123 23.48 -0.84 4.47
N ALA A 124 23.08 -1.63 3.49
CA ALA A 124 23.98 -2.58 2.85
C ALA A 124 25.13 -1.89 2.11
N SER A 125 24.86 -0.78 1.42
CA SER A 125 25.90 0.00 0.71
C SER A 125 27.00 0.51 1.65
N LEU A 126 26.64 0.83 2.91
CA LEU A 126 27.59 1.34 3.91
C LEU A 126 28.38 0.21 4.62
N TYR A 127 27.72 -0.91 4.93
CA TYR A 127 28.29 -1.95 5.80
C TYR A 127 28.63 -3.25 5.08
N ASN A 128 27.97 -3.55 3.97
CA ASN A 128 28.18 -4.76 3.17
C ASN A 128 27.88 -4.47 1.68
N PRO A 129 28.80 -3.81 0.96
CA PRO A 129 28.59 -3.47 -0.46
C PRO A 129 28.28 -4.70 -1.30
N GLY A 130 27.15 -4.66 -2.03
CA GLY A 130 26.65 -5.78 -2.85
C GLY A 130 25.69 -6.74 -2.14
N GLY A 131 25.70 -6.79 -0.81
CA GLY A 131 24.89 -7.73 -0.04
C GLY A 131 23.38 -7.55 -0.21
N PHE A 132 22.89 -6.31 -0.44
CA PHE A 132 21.48 -6.08 -0.75
C PHE A 132 21.04 -6.79 -2.04
N GLY A 133 21.86 -6.75 -3.08
CA GLY A 133 21.54 -7.43 -4.34
C GLY A 133 21.38 -8.94 -4.17
N GLU A 134 22.23 -9.55 -3.33
CA GLU A 134 22.10 -10.98 -3.00
C GLU A 134 20.84 -11.27 -2.18
N GLU A 135 20.57 -10.46 -1.16
CA GLU A 135 19.37 -10.56 -0.31
C GLU A 135 18.10 -10.37 -1.13
N PHE A 136 18.07 -9.40 -2.05
CA PHE A 136 16.91 -9.12 -2.90
C PHE A 136 16.66 -10.25 -3.90
N ARG A 137 17.71 -10.76 -4.56
CA ARG A 137 17.59 -11.93 -5.46
C ARG A 137 17.22 -13.22 -4.74
N ALA A 138 17.58 -13.34 -3.46
CA ALA A 138 17.20 -14.47 -2.61
C ALA A 138 15.75 -14.37 -2.08
N LEU A 139 15.04 -13.27 -2.36
CA LEU A 139 13.66 -13.07 -1.91
C LEU A 139 12.75 -14.18 -2.45
N ARG A 140 12.17 -14.96 -1.55
CA ARG A 140 11.25 -16.05 -1.88
C ARG A 140 10.07 -16.01 -0.92
N LEU A 141 8.88 -16.26 -1.45
CA LEU A 141 7.69 -16.44 -0.65
C LEU A 141 7.37 -17.94 -0.53
N PRO A 142 6.92 -18.40 0.65
CA PRO A 142 6.41 -19.76 0.78
C PRO A 142 5.25 -20.01 -0.17
N VAL A 143 5.21 -21.19 -0.80
CA VAL A 143 4.15 -21.53 -1.77
C VAL A 143 2.76 -21.37 -1.18
N GLY A 144 2.57 -21.75 0.09
CA GLY A 144 1.31 -21.56 0.79
C GLY A 144 0.87 -20.09 0.89
N ALA A 145 1.82 -19.16 1.13
CA ALA A 145 1.52 -17.73 1.16
C ALA A 145 1.15 -17.21 -0.23
N VAL A 146 1.86 -17.65 -1.28
CA VAL A 146 1.53 -17.29 -2.67
C VAL A 146 0.12 -17.75 -3.05
N LEU A 147 -0.22 -19.02 -2.74
CA LEU A 147 -1.56 -19.55 -3.01
C LEU A 147 -2.64 -18.83 -2.22
N LEU A 148 -2.37 -18.50 -0.93
CA LEU A 148 -3.30 -17.74 -0.11
C LEU A 148 -3.53 -16.33 -0.68
N MET A 149 -2.48 -15.62 -1.06
CA MET A 149 -2.59 -14.28 -1.66
C MET A 149 -3.34 -14.34 -3.01
N ALA A 150 -2.99 -15.29 -3.87
CA ALA A 150 -3.63 -15.45 -5.17
C ALA A 150 -5.13 -15.78 -5.02
N SER A 151 -5.48 -16.73 -4.15
CA SER A 151 -6.89 -17.08 -3.91
C SER A 151 -7.67 -15.91 -3.28
N THR A 152 -7.09 -15.20 -2.32
CA THR A 152 -7.72 -14.02 -1.72
C THR A 152 -7.93 -12.92 -2.75
N ALA A 153 -6.94 -12.65 -3.61
CA ALA A 153 -7.07 -11.66 -4.67
C ALA A 153 -8.17 -12.03 -5.68
N LEU A 154 -8.29 -13.31 -6.05
CA LEU A 154 -9.37 -13.80 -6.92
C LEU A 154 -10.75 -13.64 -6.26
N ILE A 155 -10.87 -13.97 -4.98
CA ILE A 155 -12.12 -13.80 -4.23
C ILE A 155 -12.52 -12.32 -4.19
N LEU A 156 -11.59 -11.42 -3.85
CA LEU A 156 -11.82 -9.98 -3.82
C LEU A 156 -12.22 -9.45 -5.22
N TRP A 157 -11.59 -9.97 -6.26
CA TRP A 157 -11.93 -9.62 -7.63
C TRP A 157 -13.37 -10.00 -7.99
N TRP A 158 -13.83 -11.15 -7.49
CA TRP A 158 -15.16 -11.68 -7.75
C TRP A 158 -16.26 -11.01 -6.91
N MET A 159 -15.90 -10.46 -5.74
CA MET A 159 -16.84 -9.78 -4.83
C MET A 159 -17.38 -8.44 -5.35
N GLY A 160 -16.86 -7.92 -6.45
CA GLY A 160 -17.34 -6.69 -7.08
C GLY A 160 -16.38 -5.50 -6.97
N ALA A 161 -16.82 -4.36 -7.51
CA ALA A 161 -15.98 -3.19 -7.73
C ALA A 161 -15.36 -2.64 -6.44
N ASP A 162 -16.10 -2.62 -5.33
CA ASP A 162 -15.64 -2.08 -4.05
C ASP A 162 -14.50 -2.89 -3.44
N TRP A 163 -14.50 -4.21 -3.66
CA TRP A 163 -13.51 -5.13 -3.11
C TRP A 163 -12.34 -5.38 -4.06
N ARG A 164 -12.56 -5.20 -5.36
CA ARG A 164 -11.54 -5.44 -6.38
C ARG A 164 -10.28 -4.61 -6.16
N VAL A 165 -10.41 -3.37 -5.69
CA VAL A 165 -9.27 -2.48 -5.42
C VAL A 165 -8.38 -3.04 -4.30
N TRP A 166 -8.96 -3.74 -3.31
CA TRP A 166 -8.22 -4.38 -2.23
C TRP A 166 -7.30 -5.52 -2.70
N SER A 167 -7.60 -6.11 -3.88
CA SER A 167 -6.70 -7.12 -4.45
C SER A 167 -5.30 -6.58 -4.72
N ALA A 168 -5.16 -5.27 -5.02
CA ALA A 168 -3.87 -4.64 -5.23
C ALA A 168 -2.97 -4.71 -3.98
N ALA A 169 -3.54 -4.48 -2.78
CA ALA A 169 -2.81 -4.63 -1.53
C ALA A 169 -2.34 -6.07 -1.29
N VAL A 170 -3.21 -7.04 -1.63
CA VAL A 170 -2.92 -8.47 -1.41
C VAL A 170 -1.83 -8.98 -2.36
N VAL A 171 -1.79 -8.51 -3.62
CA VAL A 171 -0.77 -8.95 -4.60
C VAL A 171 0.54 -8.17 -4.52
N LEU A 172 0.62 -7.12 -3.71
CA LEU A 172 1.80 -6.28 -3.56
C LEU A 172 3.10 -7.07 -3.26
N PRO A 173 3.12 -8.07 -2.33
CA PRO A 173 4.29 -8.91 -2.13
C PRO A 173 4.71 -9.71 -3.37
N LEU A 174 3.73 -10.16 -4.17
CA LEU A 174 4.00 -10.91 -5.39
C LEU A 174 4.65 -10.04 -6.45
N THR A 175 4.27 -8.76 -6.55
CA THR A 175 4.92 -7.80 -7.47
C THR A 175 6.36 -7.53 -7.07
N ILE A 176 6.64 -7.37 -5.77
CA ILE A 176 8.02 -7.18 -5.28
C ILE A 176 8.90 -8.41 -5.58
N VAL A 177 8.37 -9.62 -5.36
CA VAL A 177 9.09 -10.85 -5.72
C VAL A 177 9.26 -10.97 -7.24
N GLY A 178 8.27 -10.56 -8.03
CA GLY A 178 8.40 -10.49 -9.48
C GLY A 178 9.59 -9.62 -9.91
N PHE A 179 9.75 -8.45 -9.31
CA PHE A 179 10.93 -7.59 -9.55
C PHE A 179 12.25 -8.23 -9.13
N SER A 180 12.27 -9.02 -8.05
CA SER A 180 13.48 -9.71 -7.60
C SER A 180 13.97 -10.79 -8.59
N LEU A 181 13.08 -11.30 -9.44
CA LEU A 181 13.42 -12.31 -10.45
C LEU A 181 13.97 -11.70 -11.74
N LEU A 182 13.82 -10.39 -11.96
CA LEU A 182 14.30 -9.69 -13.15
C LEU A 182 15.76 -9.26 -13.04
N HIS A 183 16.35 -9.37 -11.86
CA HIS A 183 17.74 -9.03 -11.56
C HIS A 183 18.54 -10.27 -11.12
#